data_b41d6c13571310ea2ab0284e6d243c86
#
_entry.id   b41d6c13571310ea2ab0284e6d243c86
#
_cell.length_a   1.000
_cell.length_b   1.000
_cell.length_c   1.000
_cell.angle_alpha   90.00
_cell.angle_beta   90.00
_cell.angle_gamma   90.00
#
_symmetry.space_group_name_H-M   'P 1'
#
loop_
_entity.id
_entity.type
_entity.pdbx_description
1 polymer ?
#
loop_
_entity_poly.entity_id
_entity_poly.type
_entity_poly.pdbx_seq_one_letter_code
_entity_poly.pdbx_strand_id
1 'polypeptide(L)'
;DAELGKKALRNVGEVFKLTDKQITLNPTIENNNEPEVRGIALDKDQIQISVKNVPDKPGTASTICSTLAEKNISLDTIVQSERKHKDKTKDISFTLKKNDRSDAKYALKELIGNWQGSKLEEGESIVRISAVGSGMPFTKGTAGKIFRALANQKINIEMIATSEIRTTCIISEKYGEKAL
;
A
#
# COMPACT_ATOMS: atom_id res chain seq x y z
N ASP A 1 21.30 14.24 10.92
CA ASP A 1 20.37 13.61 10.03
C ASP A 1 18.98 14.19 10.03
N ALA A 2 18.62 15.04 11.03
CA ALA A 2 17.39 15.84 11.00
C ALA A 2 17.37 16.83 9.81
N GLU A 3 18.53 17.32 9.38
CA GLU A 3 18.68 18.25 8.27
C GLU A 3 18.43 17.57 6.92
N LEU A 4 18.86 16.32 6.77
CA LEU A 4 18.58 15.50 5.58
C LEU A 4 17.08 15.20 5.46
N GLY A 5 16.41 14.91 6.58
CA GLY A 5 14.96 14.69 6.62
C GLY A 5 14.18 15.96 6.24
N LYS A 6 14.58 17.12 6.75
CA LYS A 6 13.97 18.42 6.36
C LYS A 6 14.15 18.72 4.88
N LYS A 7 15.33 18.44 4.32
CA LYS A 7 15.60 18.66 2.90
C LYS A 7 14.75 17.72 2.03
N ALA A 8 14.60 16.45 2.41
CA ALA A 8 13.75 15.49 1.70
C ALA A 8 12.28 15.92 1.72
N LEU A 9 11.76 16.36 2.87
CA LEU A 9 10.39 16.87 2.99
C LEU A 9 10.14 18.12 2.14
N ARG A 10 11.09 19.06 2.09
CA ARG A 10 10.97 20.24 1.22
C ARG A 10 10.92 19.85 -0.25
N ASN A 11 11.79 18.95 -0.69
CA ASN A 11 11.79 18.48 -2.07
C ASN A 11 10.44 17.83 -2.47
N VAL A 12 9.86 17.03 -1.57
CA VAL A 12 8.51 16.46 -1.79
C VAL A 12 7.46 17.58 -1.81
N GLY A 13 7.56 18.55 -0.89
CA GLY A 13 6.66 19.70 -0.84
C GLY A 13 6.68 20.55 -2.11
N GLU A 14 7.85 20.74 -2.73
CA GLU A 14 8.00 21.45 -3.99
C GLU A 14 7.26 20.76 -5.15
N VAL A 15 7.35 19.42 -5.22
CA VAL A 15 6.62 18.64 -6.24
C VAL A 15 5.11 18.86 -6.16
N PHE A 16 4.57 18.98 -4.94
CA PHE A 16 3.13 19.20 -4.70
C PHE A 16 2.77 20.68 -4.51
N LYS A 17 3.72 21.62 -4.72
CA LYS A 17 3.55 23.06 -4.51
C LYS A 17 3.01 23.41 -3.11
N LEU A 18 3.52 22.71 -2.09
CA LEU A 18 3.14 22.94 -0.69
C LEU A 18 3.90 24.12 -0.10
N THR A 19 3.26 24.84 0.81
CA THR A 19 3.90 25.89 1.60
C THR A 19 4.63 25.32 2.80
N ASP A 20 5.60 26.03 3.36
CA ASP A 20 6.35 25.60 4.57
C ASP A 20 5.43 25.28 5.78
N LYS A 21 4.25 25.91 5.85
CA LYS A 21 3.24 25.62 6.88
C LYS A 21 2.54 24.24 6.69
N GLN A 22 2.53 23.74 5.47
CA GLN A 22 1.92 22.43 5.11
C GLN A 22 2.93 21.29 5.22
N ILE A 23 4.22 21.60 5.42
CA ILE A 23 5.29 20.63 5.56
C ILE A 23 5.68 20.54 7.04
N THR A 24 5.41 19.40 7.67
CA THR A 24 5.79 19.18 9.07
C THR A 24 6.42 17.81 9.26
N LEU A 25 7.42 17.74 10.15
CA LEU A 25 8.08 16.48 10.49
C LEU A 25 7.23 15.60 11.41
N ASN A 26 6.49 16.24 12.32
CA ASN A 26 5.69 15.53 13.32
C ASN A 26 4.33 16.22 13.41
N PRO A 27 3.36 15.86 12.55
CA PRO A 27 2.01 16.38 12.65
C PRO A 27 1.41 15.95 14.00
N THR A 28 0.89 16.91 14.74
CA THR A 28 0.15 16.61 15.98
C THR A 28 -1.27 16.27 15.64
N ILE A 29 -1.71 15.08 16.01
CA ILE A 29 -3.11 14.67 15.93
C ILE A 29 -3.74 14.95 17.30
N GLU A 30 -4.70 15.84 17.33
CA GLU A 30 -5.45 16.14 18.57
C GLU A 30 -6.44 15.04 18.90
N ASN A 31 -6.46 14.63 20.18
CA ASN A 31 -7.45 13.68 20.67
C ASN A 31 -8.79 14.41 20.98
N ASN A 32 -9.74 14.30 20.07
CA ASN A 32 -11.04 14.94 20.17
C ASN A 32 -12.14 14.00 20.70
N ASN A 33 -11.81 12.98 21.50
CA ASN A 33 -12.75 11.93 21.98
C ASN A 33 -13.47 11.18 20.83
N GLU A 34 -12.82 11.08 19.71
CA GLU A 34 -13.34 10.41 18.54
C GLU A 34 -13.38 8.88 18.72
N PRO A 35 -14.37 8.19 18.18
CA PRO A 35 -14.43 6.74 18.28
C PRO A 35 -13.24 6.08 17.61
N GLU A 36 -12.77 4.99 18.22
CA GLU A 36 -11.67 4.17 17.74
C GLU A 36 -11.83 3.83 16.24
N VAL A 37 -13.01 3.35 15.88
CA VAL A 37 -13.41 3.06 14.50
C VAL A 37 -14.73 3.75 14.22
N ARG A 38 -14.78 4.58 13.19
CA ARG A 38 -15.99 5.26 12.71
C ARG A 38 -16.73 4.49 11.64
N GLY A 39 -15.99 3.71 10.86
CA GLY A 39 -16.58 2.99 9.75
C GLY A 39 -15.68 1.89 9.22
N ILE A 40 -16.33 0.96 8.53
CA ILE A 40 -15.65 -0.11 7.80
C ILE A 40 -16.07 0.04 6.33
N ALA A 41 -15.07 0.05 5.44
CA ALA A 41 -15.28 0.10 4.01
C ALA A 41 -14.80 -1.20 3.38
N LEU A 42 -15.60 -1.73 2.46
CA LEU A 42 -15.24 -2.86 1.60
C LEU A 42 -15.06 -2.34 0.18
N ASP A 43 -13.88 -2.54 -0.38
CA ASP A 43 -13.58 -2.22 -1.76
C ASP A 43 -13.37 -3.53 -2.53
N LYS A 44 -14.25 -3.76 -3.51
CA LYS A 44 -14.27 -4.95 -4.37
C LYS A 44 -13.55 -4.64 -5.69
N ASP A 45 -13.48 -5.61 -6.58
CA ASP A 45 -12.91 -5.49 -7.91
C ASP A 45 -11.42 -5.11 -7.96
N GLN A 46 -10.68 -5.63 -6.99
CA GLN A 46 -9.24 -5.44 -6.88
C GLN A 46 -8.48 -6.70 -7.25
N ILE A 47 -7.25 -6.50 -7.74
CA ILE A 47 -6.29 -7.58 -7.96
C ILE A 47 -4.94 -7.17 -7.40
N GLN A 48 -4.20 -8.15 -6.90
CA GLN A 48 -2.81 -7.96 -6.50
C GLN A 48 -1.88 -8.33 -7.65
N ILE A 49 -0.86 -7.52 -7.86
CA ILE A 49 0.27 -7.82 -8.75
C ILE A 49 1.55 -7.66 -7.95
N SER A 50 2.51 -8.55 -8.17
CA SER A 50 3.83 -8.49 -7.56
C SER A 50 4.91 -8.50 -8.62
N VAL A 51 5.85 -7.58 -8.52
CA VAL A 51 7.09 -7.61 -9.30
C VAL A 51 8.19 -8.12 -8.39
N LYS A 52 8.66 -9.32 -8.66
CA LYS A 52 9.69 -10.02 -7.89
C LYS A 52 11.08 -9.68 -8.40
N ASN A 53 12.04 -9.71 -7.49
CA ASN A 53 13.45 -9.50 -7.77
C ASN A 53 13.75 -8.18 -8.50
N VAL A 54 13.06 -7.09 -8.13
CA VAL A 54 13.37 -5.77 -8.67
C VAL A 54 14.69 -5.25 -8.11
N PRO A 55 15.49 -4.46 -8.87
CA PRO A 55 16.73 -3.89 -8.39
C PRO A 55 16.55 -3.06 -7.12
N ASP A 56 17.31 -3.34 -6.04
CA ASP A 56 17.28 -2.54 -4.80
C ASP A 56 18.14 -1.28 -4.95
N LYS A 57 17.64 -0.32 -5.73
CA LYS A 57 18.30 0.96 -5.99
C LYS A 57 17.30 2.12 -6.01
N PRO A 58 17.74 3.36 -5.74
CA PRO A 58 16.89 4.54 -5.88
C PRO A 58 16.27 4.61 -7.28
N GLY A 59 14.98 4.96 -7.34
CA GLY A 59 14.23 5.11 -8.58
C GLY A 59 13.44 3.88 -9.01
N THR A 60 13.74 2.66 -8.55
CA THR A 60 13.02 1.44 -8.97
C THR A 60 11.51 1.54 -8.74
N ALA A 61 11.09 1.89 -7.53
CA ALA A 61 9.66 2.06 -7.23
C ALA A 61 9.03 3.19 -8.05
N SER A 62 9.74 4.31 -8.22
CA SER A 62 9.28 5.44 -9.05
C SER A 62 9.07 5.00 -10.50
N THR A 63 9.98 4.24 -11.07
CA THR A 63 9.86 3.74 -12.45
C THR A 63 8.62 2.85 -12.61
N ILE A 64 8.37 1.91 -11.68
CA ILE A 64 7.16 1.07 -11.72
C ILE A 64 5.89 1.95 -11.67
N CYS A 65 5.83 2.88 -10.71
CA CYS A 65 4.66 3.74 -10.56
C CYS A 65 4.43 4.65 -11.77
N SER A 66 5.49 5.24 -12.34
CA SER A 66 5.38 6.10 -13.52
C SER A 66 4.93 5.33 -14.76
N THR A 67 5.49 4.12 -14.98
CA THR A 67 5.08 3.26 -16.09
C THR A 67 3.59 2.94 -16.06
N LEU A 68 3.04 2.69 -14.87
CA LEU A 68 1.60 2.43 -14.70
C LEU A 68 0.77 3.71 -14.82
N ALA A 69 1.25 4.82 -14.28
CA ALA A 69 0.58 6.12 -14.38
C ALA A 69 0.46 6.61 -15.83
N GLU A 70 1.44 6.37 -16.69
CA GLU A 70 1.41 6.66 -18.13
C GLU A 70 0.28 5.90 -18.86
N LYS A 71 -0.16 4.79 -18.29
CA LYS A 71 -1.33 4.01 -18.76
C LYS A 71 -2.63 4.37 -18.04
N ASN A 72 -2.65 5.48 -17.27
CA ASN A 72 -3.77 5.90 -16.43
C ASN A 72 -4.18 4.85 -15.38
N ILE A 73 -3.26 4.01 -14.94
CA ILE A 73 -3.50 2.99 -13.92
C ILE A 73 -3.12 3.55 -12.56
N SER A 74 -4.10 3.55 -11.65
CA SER A 74 -3.90 3.95 -10.26
C SER A 74 -3.54 2.75 -9.39
N LEU A 75 -2.52 2.93 -8.55
CA LEU A 75 -2.14 1.97 -7.53
C LEU A 75 -2.72 2.39 -6.19
N ASP A 76 -3.24 1.41 -5.46
CA ASP A 76 -3.84 1.69 -4.14
C ASP A 76 -2.88 1.37 -3.00
N THR A 77 -2.64 0.08 -2.75
CA THR A 77 -1.74 -0.38 -1.69
C THR A 77 -0.43 -0.81 -2.31
N ILE A 78 0.68 -0.25 -1.85
CA ILE A 78 2.02 -0.60 -2.32
C ILE A 78 2.81 -1.12 -1.12
N VAL A 79 3.36 -2.31 -1.25
CA VAL A 79 4.20 -2.95 -0.22
C VAL A 79 5.52 -3.38 -0.86
N GLN A 80 6.62 -2.92 -0.28
CA GLN A 80 7.95 -3.36 -0.65
C GLN A 80 8.51 -4.27 0.44
N SER A 81 9.11 -5.40 0.06
CA SER A 81 9.70 -6.31 1.03
C SER A 81 10.90 -5.67 1.72
N GLU A 82 11.04 -5.86 3.04
CA GLU A 82 12.26 -5.52 3.77
C GLU A 82 13.40 -6.49 3.46
N ARG A 83 13.05 -7.74 3.16
CA ARG A 83 14.03 -8.79 2.91
C ARG A 83 14.79 -8.50 1.62
N LYS A 84 16.10 -8.30 1.77
CA LYS A 84 17.03 -8.22 0.64
C LYS A 84 17.37 -9.63 0.19
N HIS A 85 17.22 -9.90 -1.08
CA HIS A 85 17.76 -11.10 -1.69
C HIS A 85 19.29 -11.00 -1.79
N LYS A 86 19.99 -12.14 -1.93
CA LYS A 86 21.46 -12.18 -2.00
C LYS A 86 22.02 -11.37 -3.18
N ASP A 87 21.24 -11.23 -4.23
CA ASP A 87 21.55 -10.48 -5.47
C ASP A 87 21.20 -9.00 -5.42
N LYS A 88 20.91 -8.45 -4.21
CA LYS A 88 20.52 -7.06 -3.99
C LYS A 88 19.20 -6.70 -4.70
N THR A 89 18.27 -7.59 -4.71
CA THR A 89 16.92 -7.36 -5.22
C THR A 89 15.89 -7.33 -4.10
N LYS A 90 14.70 -6.82 -4.39
CA LYS A 90 13.51 -6.78 -3.53
C LYS A 90 12.27 -7.19 -4.30
N ASP A 91 11.18 -7.36 -3.56
CA ASP A 91 9.86 -7.56 -4.15
C ASP A 91 9.01 -6.31 -3.90
N ILE A 92 8.24 -5.92 -4.90
CA ILE A 92 7.24 -4.86 -4.79
C ILE A 92 5.89 -5.45 -5.20
N SER A 93 4.94 -5.38 -4.28
CA SER A 93 3.55 -5.82 -4.50
C SER A 93 2.63 -4.61 -4.40
N PHE A 94 1.60 -4.58 -5.21
CA PHE A 94 0.60 -3.52 -5.19
C PHE A 94 -0.76 -4.04 -5.62
N THR A 95 -1.79 -3.27 -5.30
CA THR A 95 -3.16 -3.54 -5.71
C THR A 95 -3.63 -2.51 -6.71
N LEU A 96 -4.47 -2.95 -7.65
CA LEU A 96 -5.09 -2.11 -8.66
C LEU A 96 -6.47 -2.66 -9.03
N LYS A 97 -7.25 -1.90 -9.79
CA LYS A 97 -8.55 -2.37 -10.27
C LYS A 97 -8.40 -3.53 -11.23
N LYS A 98 -9.30 -4.50 -11.16
CA LYS A 98 -9.31 -5.66 -12.08
C LYS A 98 -9.35 -5.27 -13.54
N ASN A 99 -10.08 -4.21 -13.88
CA ASN A 99 -10.20 -3.75 -15.26
C ASN A 99 -8.85 -3.30 -15.85
N ASP A 100 -7.93 -2.82 -15.01
CA ASP A 100 -6.61 -2.34 -15.43
C ASP A 100 -5.57 -3.47 -15.54
N ARG A 101 -5.98 -4.70 -15.20
CA ARG A 101 -5.09 -5.89 -15.12
C ARG A 101 -4.27 -6.12 -16.38
N SER A 102 -4.93 -6.12 -17.53
CA SER A 102 -4.28 -6.45 -18.81
C SER A 102 -3.25 -5.42 -19.21
N ASP A 103 -3.59 -4.14 -19.07
CA ASP A 103 -2.72 -3.03 -19.44
C ASP A 103 -1.54 -2.91 -18.46
N ALA A 104 -1.80 -3.10 -17.15
CA ALA A 104 -0.75 -3.16 -16.14
C ALA A 104 0.25 -4.28 -16.42
N LYS A 105 -0.26 -5.47 -16.75
CA LYS A 105 0.58 -6.64 -17.05
C LYS A 105 1.45 -6.43 -18.29
N TYR A 106 0.87 -5.82 -19.34
CA TYR A 106 1.60 -5.49 -20.55
C TYR A 106 2.74 -4.50 -20.26
N ALA A 107 2.42 -3.37 -19.63
CA ALA A 107 3.38 -2.32 -19.31
C ALA A 107 4.52 -2.82 -18.39
N LEU A 108 4.16 -3.61 -17.38
CA LEU A 108 5.15 -4.17 -16.47
C LEU A 108 6.04 -5.23 -17.10
N LYS A 109 5.53 -6.07 -17.99
CA LYS A 109 6.35 -7.04 -18.72
C LYS A 109 7.41 -6.37 -19.59
N GLU A 110 7.03 -5.30 -20.27
CA GLU A 110 7.97 -4.49 -21.05
C GLU A 110 9.06 -3.87 -20.16
N LEU A 111 8.65 -3.27 -19.03
CA LEU A 111 9.57 -2.69 -18.06
C LEU A 111 10.56 -3.71 -17.49
N ILE A 112 10.07 -4.85 -16.98
CA ILE A 112 10.92 -5.85 -16.31
C ILE A 112 11.81 -6.62 -17.30
N GLY A 113 11.51 -6.58 -18.59
CA GLY A 113 12.38 -7.13 -19.63
C GLY A 113 13.79 -6.54 -19.60
N ASN A 114 13.94 -5.32 -19.05
CA ASN A 114 15.22 -4.66 -18.85
C ASN A 114 15.88 -4.98 -17.49
N TRP A 115 15.23 -5.76 -16.63
CA TRP A 115 15.71 -6.10 -15.29
C TRP A 115 15.98 -7.61 -15.17
N GLN A 116 17.24 -7.98 -15.27
CA GLN A 116 17.64 -9.39 -15.23
C GLN A 116 17.15 -10.08 -13.95
N GLY A 117 16.46 -11.22 -14.12
CA GLY A 117 15.93 -12.01 -13.01
C GLY A 117 14.61 -11.52 -12.41
N SER A 118 14.12 -10.36 -12.83
CA SER A 118 12.79 -9.87 -12.38
C SER A 118 11.66 -10.71 -12.99
N LYS A 119 10.61 -10.90 -12.21
CA LYS A 119 9.43 -11.68 -12.61
C LYS A 119 8.15 -10.95 -12.22
N LEU A 120 7.15 -11.09 -13.07
CA LEU A 120 5.80 -10.62 -12.77
C LEU A 120 4.98 -11.81 -12.24
N GLU A 121 4.46 -11.66 -11.03
CA GLU A 121 3.52 -12.59 -10.44
C GLU A 121 2.16 -11.91 -10.28
N GLU A 122 1.15 -12.60 -10.70
CA GLU A 122 -0.23 -12.17 -10.61
C GLU A 122 -0.92 -12.94 -9.50
N GLY A 123 -1.45 -12.21 -8.53
CA GLY A 123 -2.23 -12.78 -7.44
C GLY A 123 -3.67 -13.08 -7.86
N GLU A 124 -4.40 -13.68 -6.93
CA GLU A 124 -5.84 -13.90 -7.09
C GLU A 124 -6.61 -12.58 -6.95
N SER A 125 -7.90 -12.65 -7.31
CA SER A 125 -8.84 -11.56 -7.00
C SER A 125 -8.96 -11.35 -5.50
N ILE A 126 -8.88 -10.12 -5.10
CA ILE A 126 -8.87 -9.71 -3.70
C ILE A 126 -9.94 -8.66 -3.42
N VAL A 127 -10.25 -8.48 -2.16
CA VAL A 127 -11.00 -7.34 -1.64
C VAL A 127 -10.22 -6.67 -0.51
N ARG A 128 -10.43 -5.38 -0.36
CA ARG A 128 -9.84 -4.58 0.72
C ARG A 128 -10.89 -4.25 1.74
N ILE A 129 -10.64 -4.59 2.99
CA ILE A 129 -11.44 -4.19 4.14
C ILE A 129 -10.65 -3.15 4.90
N SER A 130 -11.19 -1.97 5.03
CA SER A 130 -10.55 -0.85 5.71
C SER A 130 -11.41 -0.43 6.91
N ALA A 131 -10.86 -0.50 8.11
CA ALA A 131 -11.41 0.18 9.28
C ALA A 131 -10.80 1.58 9.35
N VAL A 132 -11.63 2.59 9.52
CA VAL A 132 -11.24 4.00 9.55
C VAL A 132 -11.76 4.65 10.82
N GLY A 133 -10.91 5.40 11.50
CA GLY A 133 -11.30 6.14 12.70
C GLY A 133 -10.17 7.04 13.22
N SER A 134 -10.51 8.29 13.51
CA SER A 134 -9.59 9.28 14.06
C SER A 134 -9.18 8.99 15.51
N GLY A 135 -9.88 8.12 16.23
CA GLY A 135 -9.52 7.65 17.56
C GLY A 135 -8.47 6.52 17.58
N MET A 136 -8.13 5.93 16.42
CA MET A 136 -7.16 4.83 16.34
C MET A 136 -5.77 5.16 16.92
N PRO A 137 -5.17 6.36 16.70
CA PRO A 137 -3.86 6.68 17.23
C PRO A 137 -3.80 6.67 18.76
N PHE A 138 -4.95 6.91 19.40
CA PHE A 138 -5.09 7.02 20.85
C PHE A 138 -5.53 5.71 21.52
N THR A 139 -5.91 4.72 20.72
CA THR A 139 -6.43 3.43 21.22
C THR A 139 -5.46 2.29 20.92
N LYS A 140 -4.91 1.70 21.98
CA LYS A 140 -3.98 0.58 21.82
C LYS A 140 -4.72 -0.70 21.43
N GLY A 141 -4.16 -1.44 20.46
CA GLY A 141 -4.64 -2.78 20.11
C GLY A 141 -5.74 -2.83 19.05
N THR A 142 -6.12 -1.72 18.41
CA THR A 142 -7.12 -1.66 17.35
C THR A 142 -6.86 -2.66 16.22
N ALA A 143 -5.64 -2.68 15.69
CA ALA A 143 -5.26 -3.64 14.65
C ALA A 143 -5.44 -5.10 15.12
N GLY A 144 -5.04 -5.40 16.37
CA GLY A 144 -5.21 -6.73 16.94
C GLY A 144 -6.69 -7.18 17.04
N LYS A 145 -7.61 -6.26 17.36
CA LYS A 145 -9.04 -6.55 17.37
C LYS A 145 -9.56 -6.89 15.97
N ILE A 146 -9.15 -6.12 14.95
CA ILE A 146 -9.50 -6.33 13.55
C ILE A 146 -8.99 -7.70 13.06
N PHE A 147 -7.72 -7.99 13.29
CA PHE A 147 -7.11 -9.26 12.86
C PHE A 147 -7.76 -10.46 13.56
N ARG A 148 -8.10 -10.33 14.83
CA ARG A 148 -8.79 -11.38 15.59
C ARG A 148 -10.20 -11.63 15.04
N ALA A 149 -10.93 -10.58 14.66
CA ALA A 149 -12.24 -10.72 14.05
C ALA A 149 -12.17 -11.53 12.75
N LEU A 150 -11.22 -11.24 11.87
CA LEU A 150 -10.99 -12.01 10.63
C LEU A 150 -10.56 -13.45 10.94
N ALA A 151 -9.66 -13.65 11.90
CA ALA A 151 -9.19 -14.98 12.29
C ALA A 151 -10.32 -15.87 12.85
N ASN A 152 -11.22 -15.31 13.66
CA ASN A 152 -12.40 -16.02 14.18
C ASN A 152 -13.32 -16.51 13.05
N GLN A 153 -13.34 -15.80 11.93
CA GLN A 153 -14.06 -16.20 10.72
C GLN A 153 -13.25 -17.14 9.82
N LYS A 154 -12.04 -17.53 10.21
CA LYS A 154 -11.10 -18.35 9.43
C LYS A 154 -10.72 -17.68 8.09
N ILE A 155 -10.60 -16.35 8.09
CA ILE A 155 -10.20 -15.56 6.94
C ILE A 155 -8.72 -15.23 7.08
N ASN A 156 -7.93 -15.64 6.08
CA ASN A 156 -6.52 -15.29 6.00
C ASN A 156 -6.36 -13.85 5.49
N ILE A 157 -5.33 -13.16 5.97
CA ILE A 157 -4.95 -11.82 5.51
C ILE A 157 -3.74 -11.97 4.59
N GLU A 158 -3.87 -11.54 3.34
CA GLU A 158 -2.81 -11.61 2.34
C GLU A 158 -1.83 -10.45 2.47
N MET A 159 -2.35 -9.23 2.74
CA MET A 159 -1.55 -8.04 2.96
C MET A 159 -2.18 -7.16 4.04
N ILE A 160 -1.34 -6.39 4.70
CA ILE A 160 -1.76 -5.40 5.70
C ILE A 160 -1.14 -4.05 5.34
N ALA A 161 -1.95 -3.01 5.35
CA ALA A 161 -1.50 -1.63 5.28
C ALA A 161 -2.14 -0.83 6.40
N THR A 162 -1.35 -0.03 7.10
CA THR A 162 -1.84 0.80 8.20
C THR A 162 -1.38 2.23 8.06
N SER A 163 -2.22 3.14 8.50
CA SER A 163 -1.88 4.54 8.76
C SER A 163 -2.39 4.92 10.16
N GLU A 164 -2.22 6.14 10.56
CA GLU A 164 -2.68 6.61 11.87
C GLU A 164 -4.19 6.46 12.06
N ILE A 165 -4.98 6.66 11.01
CA ILE A 165 -6.45 6.65 11.06
C ILE A 165 -7.09 5.50 10.29
N ARG A 166 -6.30 4.57 9.75
CA ARG A 166 -6.81 3.49 8.91
C ARG A 166 -6.01 2.22 9.08
N THR A 167 -6.71 1.11 9.21
CA THR A 167 -6.13 -0.23 9.08
C THR A 167 -6.83 -0.96 7.94
N THR A 168 -6.07 -1.38 6.93
CA THR A 168 -6.56 -2.09 5.75
C THR A 168 -6.05 -3.51 5.76
N CYS A 169 -6.94 -4.47 5.61
CA CYS A 169 -6.65 -5.88 5.38
C CYS A 169 -7.05 -6.24 3.96
N ILE A 170 -6.13 -6.83 3.23
CA ILE A 170 -6.37 -7.40 1.90
C ILE A 170 -6.59 -8.88 2.09
N ILE A 171 -7.71 -9.39 1.61
CA ILE A 171 -8.14 -10.78 1.73
C ILE A 171 -8.60 -11.32 0.38
N SER A 172 -8.68 -12.64 0.24
CA SER A 172 -9.27 -13.26 -0.95
C SER A 172 -10.72 -12.82 -1.15
N GLU A 173 -11.08 -12.50 -2.39
CA GLU A 173 -12.42 -12.00 -2.77
C GLU A 173 -13.57 -12.88 -2.29
N LYS A 174 -13.38 -14.22 -2.28
CA LYS A 174 -14.39 -15.17 -1.82
C LYS A 174 -14.88 -14.97 -0.39
N TYR A 175 -14.12 -14.22 0.41
CA TYR A 175 -14.47 -13.92 1.81
C TYR A 175 -14.99 -12.50 2.02
N GLY A 176 -15.11 -11.69 0.98
CA GLY A 176 -15.42 -10.26 1.11
C GLY A 176 -16.71 -9.97 1.88
N GLU A 177 -17.79 -10.70 1.58
CA GLU A 177 -19.07 -10.51 2.28
C GLU A 177 -19.08 -11.07 3.71
N LYS A 178 -18.32 -12.14 3.93
CA LYS A 178 -18.22 -12.76 5.27
C LYS A 178 -17.39 -11.91 6.25
N ALA A 179 -16.55 -11.03 5.75
CA ALA A 179 -15.61 -10.24 6.53
C ALA A 179 -16.17 -8.86 6.96
N LEU A 180 -17.35 -8.48 6.50
CA LEU A 180 -18.14 -7.35 6.96
C LEU A 180 -19.00 -7.73 8.17
#